data_eb68c5bc0ef8193739d5ce76b04d701e
#
_entry.id   eb68c5bc0ef8193739d5ce76b04d701e
#
_cell.length_a   1.000
_cell.length_b   1.000
_cell.length_c   1.000
_cell.angle_alpha   90.00
_cell.angle_beta   90.00
_cell.angle_gamma   90.00
#
_symmetry.space_group_name_H-M   'P 1'
#
loop_
_entity.id
_entity.type
_entity.pdbx_description
1 polymer ?
#
loop_
_entity_poly.entity_id
_entity_poly.type
_entity_poly.pdbx_seq_one_letter_code
_entity_poly.pdbx_strand_id
1 'polypeptide(L)'
;MSSAVASGSRTPFLPDIYNPQKHRKTPTSNVKSFREWIKDPIYPAEEKTQIPTEHEIAQFRKPLRHNVCVGMLSEGFHRSFAELFALLQCWEEAEEHPHKLQTLQQHLTRAETAERAGQYGEAYENHLFLARFFAEPEDRWLKHHFFQLALHSARKFKMDSGKREAEANLHLGQVYLEKGQLELAQEHFEAFYHLTMGRSWQDTSGRMHHLRSCEELQRVYTLLAQRLLQDQHYADAIKMLTKAYEMAKESGDRGSEGEAAYQLGLAYQSTGDQKTAKKFFSMHLEISTTLENTDSLGRAYEAIAKSLESEGKLTEATEYLEKFAEISLNSKQDRNLEKAYMCLGTILNSGKQYDGACVHFEYAYETACNLASVPRLQKAQVCAGSAHALSMMQAYHALIVTLGRQNMQKIISWKERKEDNFSATS
;
A
#
# COMPACT_ATOMS: atom_id res chain seq x y z
N MET A 1 12.09 -28.49 45.81
CA MET A 1 13.38 -27.77 45.77
C MET A 1 13.24 -26.61 44.77
N SER A 2 13.27 -25.47 45.34
CA SER A 2 13.12 -24.14 44.76
C SER A 2 14.27 -23.77 43.83
N SER A 3 14.00 -23.17 42.67
CA SER A 3 14.90 -22.18 42.11
C SER A 3 14.09 -21.10 41.44
N ALA A 4 14.07 -19.96 42.10
CA ALA A 4 13.52 -18.70 41.61
C ALA A 4 14.37 -18.19 40.46
N VAL A 5 13.74 -17.90 39.33
CA VAL A 5 14.34 -17.11 38.24
C VAL A 5 13.85 -15.68 38.40
N ALA A 6 14.81 -14.81 38.67
CA ALA A 6 14.60 -13.37 38.77
C ALA A 6 14.13 -12.79 37.44
N SER A 7 12.97 -12.16 37.46
CA SER A 7 12.46 -11.32 36.36
C SER A 7 13.21 -10.01 36.33
N GLY A 8 14.19 -9.89 35.45
CA GLY A 8 14.79 -8.60 35.10
C GLY A 8 13.80 -7.81 34.26
N SER A 9 13.32 -6.71 34.82
CA SER A 9 12.54 -5.70 34.11
C SER A 9 13.40 -5.06 33.00
N ARG A 10 13.17 -5.43 31.74
CA ARG A 10 13.73 -4.72 30.60
C ARG A 10 12.93 -3.43 30.41
N THR A 11 13.59 -2.30 30.55
CA THR A 11 13.06 -1.01 30.13
C THR A 11 12.83 -1.00 28.62
N PRO A 12 11.66 -0.55 28.12
CA PRO A 12 11.25 -0.72 26.70
C PRO A 12 11.70 0.40 25.78
N PHE A 13 12.90 0.95 25.92
CA PHE A 13 13.33 2.11 25.13
C PHE A 13 14.79 2.06 24.70
N LEU A 14 15.16 1.05 23.93
CA LEU A 14 16.34 1.13 23.05
C LEU A 14 16.11 0.17 21.88
N PRO A 15 16.08 0.67 20.64
CA PRO A 15 16.15 -0.20 19.48
C PRO A 15 17.53 -0.85 19.44
N ASP A 16 17.59 -2.12 19.05
CA ASP A 16 18.82 -2.86 18.83
C ASP A 16 19.74 -2.09 17.88
N ILE A 17 20.88 -1.65 18.41
CA ILE A 17 21.89 -0.93 17.65
C ILE A 17 22.62 -1.93 16.78
N TYR A 18 22.37 -1.89 15.48
CA TYR A 18 23.18 -2.56 14.46
C TYR A 18 24.59 -1.95 14.49
N ASN A 19 25.60 -2.79 14.73
CA ASN A 19 27.00 -2.42 14.79
C ASN A 19 27.66 -2.55 13.40
N PRO A 20 27.96 -1.46 12.67
CA PRO A 20 28.76 -1.52 11.47
C PRO A 20 30.24 -1.27 11.81
N GLN A 21 31.01 -2.31 12.08
CA GLN A 21 32.43 -2.24 11.83
C GLN A 21 32.66 -2.27 10.32
N LYS A 22 33.10 -1.15 9.69
CA LYS A 22 34.11 -1.12 8.65
C LYS A 22 34.40 0.28 8.10
N HIS A 23 35.71 0.53 8.00
CA HIS A 23 36.41 1.56 7.21
C HIS A 23 36.48 3.00 7.76
N ARG A 24 37.44 3.18 8.70
CA ARG A 24 38.13 4.46 8.88
C ARG A 24 38.92 4.81 7.63
N LYS A 25 38.53 5.86 6.92
CA LYS A 25 39.44 6.67 6.11
C LYS A 25 39.59 8.01 6.82
N THR A 26 40.79 8.29 7.25
CA THR A 26 41.20 9.59 7.81
C THR A 26 41.13 10.66 6.73
N PRO A 27 40.41 11.78 6.92
CA PRO A 27 40.54 12.94 6.05
C PRO A 27 41.79 13.72 6.48
N THR A 28 42.70 13.93 5.55
CA THR A 28 43.80 14.85 5.66
C THR A 28 43.28 16.29 5.81
N SER A 29 43.68 16.93 6.89
CA SER A 29 43.39 18.30 7.25
C SER A 29 43.89 19.32 6.22
N ASN A 30 42.95 20.06 5.61
CA ASN A 30 43.23 21.39 5.07
C ASN A 30 42.63 22.41 6.01
N VAL A 31 43.37 22.73 7.07
CA VAL A 31 43.07 23.85 7.96
C VAL A 31 43.60 25.11 7.27
N LYS A 32 42.71 25.81 6.55
CA LYS A 32 43.00 27.19 6.18
C LYS A 32 43.08 28.05 7.46
N SER A 33 44.20 28.79 7.62
CA SER A 33 44.51 29.58 8.79
C SER A 33 43.44 30.69 8.97
N PHE A 34 43.02 30.87 10.20
CA PHE A 34 42.04 31.89 10.66
C PHE A 34 42.36 33.33 10.18
N ARG A 35 43.58 33.61 9.71
CA ARG A 35 43.97 34.91 9.15
C ARG A 35 43.44 35.17 7.73
N GLU A 36 43.01 34.17 6.98
CA GLU A 36 42.43 34.35 5.65
C GLU A 36 40.95 34.73 5.68
N TRP A 37 40.25 34.45 6.78
CA TRP A 37 38.83 34.78 6.97
C TRP A 37 38.56 36.25 7.30
N ILE A 38 39.60 37.03 7.69
CA ILE A 38 39.47 38.44 8.12
C ILE A 38 39.59 39.44 6.95
N LYS A 39 39.80 38.95 5.72
CA LYS A 39 40.10 39.84 4.57
C LYS A 39 38.89 40.28 3.74
N ASP A 40 37.71 39.78 3.97
CA ASP A 40 36.52 40.27 3.25
C ASP A 40 35.56 40.98 4.22
N PRO A 41 35.45 42.33 4.17
CA PRO A 41 34.50 43.06 4.99
C PRO A 41 33.12 43.08 4.30
N ILE A 42 32.27 42.15 4.60
CA ILE A 42 30.85 42.25 4.30
C ILE A 42 30.08 42.41 5.62
N TYR A 43 30.17 43.61 6.18
CA TYR A 43 29.19 44.13 7.14
C TYR A 43 28.86 45.58 6.78
N PRO A 44 27.56 45.95 6.68
CA PRO A 44 27.19 47.35 6.64
C PRO A 44 27.57 48.02 7.95
N ALA A 45 28.25 49.17 7.86
CA ALA A 45 28.62 49.97 9.00
C ALA A 45 27.39 50.50 9.72
N GLU A 46 27.47 50.47 11.07
CA GLU A 46 26.62 51.06 12.09
C GLU A 46 25.71 50.09 12.89
N GLU A 47 26.38 49.16 13.60
CA GLU A 47 25.92 48.75 14.92
C GLU A 47 27.16 48.70 15.83
N LYS A 48 27.04 49.30 17.02
CA LYS A 48 28.10 49.32 18.04
C LYS A 48 28.50 47.87 18.35
N THR A 49 29.57 47.41 17.72
CA THR A 49 30.13 46.09 17.94
C THR A 49 30.63 46.02 19.38
N GLN A 50 29.80 45.46 20.25
CA GLN A 50 30.30 44.97 21.55
C GLN A 50 31.37 43.92 21.22
N ILE A 51 32.58 44.11 21.75
CA ILE A 51 33.65 43.13 21.61
C ILE A 51 33.13 41.84 22.26
N PRO A 52 33.06 40.72 21.52
CA PRO A 52 32.53 39.48 22.08
C PRO A 52 33.35 39.06 23.32
N THR A 53 32.67 38.64 24.34
CA THR A 53 33.31 38.13 25.57
C THR A 53 34.13 36.88 25.28
N GLU A 54 35.13 36.54 26.09
CA GLU A 54 35.91 35.30 25.95
C GLU A 54 35.01 34.06 25.92
N HIS A 55 33.88 34.10 26.62
CA HIS A 55 32.88 33.04 26.65
C HIS A 55 32.18 32.90 25.28
N GLU A 56 31.79 34.01 24.66
CA GLU A 56 31.18 34.01 23.32
C GLU A 56 32.18 33.54 22.27
N ILE A 57 33.45 33.98 22.34
CA ILE A 57 34.51 33.48 21.45
C ILE A 57 34.73 31.97 21.62
N ALA A 58 34.65 31.45 22.85
CA ALA A 58 34.77 30.03 23.13
C ALA A 58 33.61 29.23 22.60
N GLN A 59 32.40 29.78 22.59
CA GLN A 59 31.23 29.14 21.96
C GLN A 59 31.38 28.97 20.44
N PHE A 60 31.93 29.98 19.74
CA PHE A 60 32.20 29.88 18.30
C PHE A 60 33.31 28.88 17.91
N ARG A 61 34.15 28.47 18.87
CA ARG A 61 35.22 27.48 18.63
C ARG A 61 34.75 26.02 18.74
N LYS A 62 33.57 25.77 19.32
CA LYS A 62 33.04 24.42 19.54
C LYS A 62 31.97 24.11 18.50
N PRO A 63 31.82 22.83 18.13
CA PRO A 63 30.72 22.41 17.27
C PRO A 63 29.35 22.84 17.83
N LEU A 64 28.41 23.22 16.96
CA LEU A 64 27.08 23.69 17.37
C LEU A 64 26.37 22.68 18.28
N ARG A 65 26.44 21.38 17.94
CA ARG A 65 25.87 20.30 18.76
C ARG A 65 26.37 20.32 20.20
N HIS A 66 27.68 20.63 20.40
CA HIS A 66 28.26 20.75 21.76
C HIS A 66 27.66 21.94 22.51
N ASN A 67 27.56 23.11 21.86
CA ASN A 67 27.02 24.31 22.48
C ASN A 67 25.55 24.15 22.87
N VAL A 68 24.76 23.54 22.00
CA VAL A 68 23.34 23.22 22.26
C VAL A 68 23.23 22.31 23.48
N CYS A 69 24.00 21.22 23.52
CA CYS A 69 24.00 20.27 24.64
C CYS A 69 24.39 20.91 25.98
N VAL A 70 25.46 21.72 25.97
CA VAL A 70 25.92 22.44 27.19
C VAL A 70 24.89 23.46 27.63
N GLY A 71 24.29 24.20 26.68
CA GLY A 71 23.21 25.15 26.97
C GLY A 71 22.03 24.49 27.67
N MET A 72 21.53 23.39 27.14
CA MET A 72 20.41 22.64 27.74
C MET A 72 20.74 22.16 29.17
N LEU A 73 21.94 21.66 29.39
CA LEU A 73 22.38 21.24 30.74
C LEU A 73 22.50 22.39 31.70
N SER A 74 23.08 23.53 31.27
CA SER A 74 23.27 24.74 32.14
C SER A 74 21.93 25.36 32.52
N GLU A 75 20.91 25.26 31.66
CA GLU A 75 19.55 25.69 31.91
C GLU A 75 18.72 24.63 32.69
N GLY A 76 19.30 23.46 32.98
CA GLY A 76 18.68 22.42 33.78
C GLY A 76 17.71 21.50 33.01
N PHE A 77 17.76 21.46 31.67
CA PHE A 77 16.93 20.58 30.82
C PHE A 77 17.60 19.21 30.62
N HIS A 78 17.62 18.41 31.68
CA HIS A 78 18.34 17.13 31.67
C HIS A 78 17.70 16.07 30.79
N ARG A 79 16.37 16.03 30.69
CA ARG A 79 15.65 15.07 29.83
C ARG A 79 15.82 15.43 28.36
N SER A 80 15.59 16.67 28.02
CA SER A 80 15.79 17.18 26.66
C SER A 80 17.23 17.00 26.19
N PHE A 81 18.22 17.21 27.08
CA PHE A 81 19.60 16.90 26.78
C PHE A 81 19.82 15.41 26.50
N ALA A 82 19.32 14.52 27.38
CA ALA A 82 19.50 13.07 27.19
C ALA A 82 18.88 12.59 25.88
N GLU A 83 17.70 13.13 25.54
CA GLU A 83 17.01 12.85 24.30
C GLU A 83 17.81 13.32 23.08
N LEU A 84 18.20 14.61 23.07
CA LEU A 84 19.00 15.17 22.00
C LEU A 84 20.34 14.43 21.84
N PHE A 85 21.01 14.12 22.95
CA PHE A 85 22.29 13.41 22.93
C PHE A 85 22.16 12.01 22.30
N ALA A 86 21.10 11.27 22.64
CA ALA A 86 20.83 9.98 22.04
C ALA A 86 20.59 10.10 20.52
N LEU A 87 19.83 11.12 20.10
CA LEU A 87 19.59 11.37 18.67
C LEU A 87 20.89 11.72 17.93
N LEU A 88 21.75 12.56 18.53
CA LEU A 88 23.02 12.99 17.92
C LEU A 88 24.02 11.84 17.76
N GLN A 89 23.93 10.78 18.57
CA GLN A 89 24.77 9.59 18.39
C GLN A 89 24.44 8.82 17.12
N CYS A 90 23.21 8.92 16.66
CA CYS A 90 22.73 8.25 15.44
C CYS A 90 22.76 9.17 14.20
N TRP A 91 22.96 10.47 14.41
CA TRP A 91 22.88 11.48 13.36
C TRP A 91 24.26 12.11 13.08
N GLU A 92 25.00 11.51 12.17
CA GLU A 92 26.37 11.92 11.82
C GLU A 92 26.42 13.32 11.17
N GLU A 93 25.42 13.67 10.36
CA GLU A 93 25.33 14.90 9.57
C GLU A 93 24.65 16.08 10.33
N ALA A 94 24.45 15.96 11.63
CA ALA A 94 23.74 16.96 12.42
C ALA A 94 24.34 18.37 12.34
N GLU A 95 25.67 18.50 12.20
CA GLU A 95 26.37 19.78 12.07
C GLU A 95 26.08 20.49 10.74
N GLU A 96 25.71 19.76 9.71
CA GLU A 96 25.38 20.31 8.39
C GLU A 96 23.99 20.97 8.37
N HIS A 97 23.18 20.71 9.41
CA HIS A 97 21.82 21.21 9.53
C HIS A 97 21.57 22.03 10.82
N PRO A 98 22.21 23.19 10.99
CA PRO A 98 22.11 23.99 12.22
C PRO A 98 20.67 24.38 12.57
N HIS A 99 19.84 24.63 11.58
CA HIS A 99 18.43 24.95 11.77
C HIS A 99 17.64 23.78 12.40
N LYS A 100 17.91 22.53 11.96
CA LYS A 100 17.26 21.34 12.54
C LYS A 100 17.67 21.16 14.00
N LEU A 101 18.94 21.39 14.35
CA LEU A 101 19.43 21.32 15.73
C LEU A 101 18.78 22.37 16.64
N GLN A 102 18.67 23.61 16.18
CA GLN A 102 18.02 24.70 16.95
C GLN A 102 16.53 24.40 17.15
N THR A 103 15.84 23.90 16.13
CA THR A 103 14.43 23.50 16.23
C THR A 103 14.25 22.37 17.24
N LEU A 104 15.13 21.36 17.24
CA LEU A 104 15.15 20.29 18.24
C LEU A 104 15.33 20.85 19.65
N GLN A 105 16.35 21.67 19.87
CA GLN A 105 16.58 22.31 21.17
C GLN A 105 15.33 23.02 21.66
N GLN A 106 14.76 23.89 20.83
CA GLN A 106 13.65 24.75 21.19
C GLN A 106 12.39 23.92 21.59
N HIS A 107 12.04 22.93 20.79
CA HIS A 107 10.82 22.17 21.04
C HIS A 107 10.99 21.09 22.11
N LEU A 108 12.18 20.49 22.26
CA LEU A 108 12.46 19.57 23.36
C LEU A 108 12.44 20.27 24.70
N THR A 109 13.08 21.45 24.83
CA THR A 109 13.07 22.23 26.09
C THR A 109 11.66 22.71 26.43
N ARG A 110 10.86 23.15 25.46
CA ARG A 110 9.46 23.51 25.68
C ARG A 110 8.63 22.30 26.12
N ALA A 111 8.82 21.14 25.50
CA ALA A 111 8.13 19.92 25.88
C ALA A 111 8.48 19.51 27.32
N GLU A 112 9.76 19.55 27.70
CA GLU A 112 10.18 19.25 29.08
C GLU A 112 9.62 20.26 30.09
N THR A 113 9.60 21.56 29.75
CA THR A 113 9.01 22.60 30.61
C THR A 113 7.51 22.31 30.84
N ALA A 114 6.80 22.00 29.75
CA ALA A 114 5.37 21.65 29.83
C ALA A 114 5.14 20.35 30.64
N GLU A 115 5.98 19.34 30.49
CA GLU A 115 5.89 18.11 31.27
C GLU A 115 6.11 18.36 32.77
N ARG A 116 7.08 19.19 33.14
CA ARG A 116 7.36 19.59 34.53
C ARG A 116 6.20 20.37 35.15
N ALA A 117 5.49 21.15 34.34
CA ALA A 117 4.29 21.87 34.75
C ALA A 117 3.01 20.98 34.75
N GLY A 118 3.11 19.70 34.35
CA GLY A 118 1.95 18.81 34.21
C GLY A 118 1.07 19.11 32.98
N GLN A 119 1.54 19.97 32.08
CA GLN A 119 0.84 20.40 30.86
C GLN A 119 1.13 19.43 29.71
N TYR A 120 0.73 18.18 29.84
CA TYR A 120 1.00 17.12 28.85
C TYR A 120 0.41 17.38 27.47
N GLY A 121 -0.65 18.21 27.37
CA GLY A 121 -1.19 18.65 26.09
C GLY A 121 -0.23 19.51 25.30
N GLU A 122 0.50 20.42 25.94
CA GLU A 122 1.52 21.28 25.31
C GLU A 122 2.76 20.45 24.95
N ALA A 123 3.18 19.51 25.82
CA ALA A 123 4.25 18.58 25.50
C ALA A 123 3.91 17.74 24.25
N TYR A 124 2.67 17.24 24.13
CA TYR A 124 2.20 16.54 22.95
C TYR A 124 2.34 17.39 21.67
N GLU A 125 1.88 18.65 21.71
CA GLU A 125 1.94 19.56 20.55
C GLU A 125 3.39 19.82 20.10
N ASN A 126 4.34 19.97 21.04
CA ASN A 126 5.74 20.14 20.71
C ASN A 126 6.35 18.87 20.07
N HIS A 127 6.05 17.68 20.59
CA HIS A 127 6.50 16.44 19.98
C HIS A 127 5.86 16.21 18.61
N LEU A 128 4.57 16.51 18.46
CA LEU A 128 3.86 16.42 17.20
C LEU A 128 4.43 17.38 16.14
N PHE A 129 4.79 18.60 16.57
CA PHE A 129 5.45 19.56 15.70
C PHE A 129 6.78 18.99 15.17
N LEU A 130 7.63 18.46 16.04
CA LEU A 130 8.90 17.83 15.64
C LEU A 130 8.68 16.66 14.68
N ALA A 131 7.70 15.80 14.96
CA ALA A 131 7.37 14.67 14.07
C ALA A 131 6.95 15.13 12.67
N ARG A 132 6.24 16.27 12.56
CA ARG A 132 5.83 16.85 11.27
C ARG A 132 6.94 17.63 10.60
N PHE A 133 7.82 18.24 11.38
CA PHE A 133 8.97 18.99 10.87
C PHE A 133 9.98 18.07 10.15
N PHE A 134 10.20 16.87 10.69
CA PHE A 134 11.05 15.85 10.07
C PHE A 134 10.29 14.99 9.05
N ALA A 135 9.73 15.62 8.02
CA ALA A 135 8.93 14.95 6.99
C ALA A 135 9.77 14.31 5.87
N GLU A 136 11.02 14.74 5.70
CA GLU A 136 11.92 14.31 4.65
C GLU A 136 12.23 12.80 4.73
N PRO A 137 12.47 12.13 3.59
CA PRO A 137 12.76 10.69 3.57
C PRO A 137 13.96 10.28 4.43
N GLU A 138 14.96 11.14 4.55
CA GLU A 138 16.19 10.93 5.33
C GLU A 138 15.91 11.00 6.83
N ASP A 139 14.95 11.82 7.24
CA ASP A 139 14.56 12.06 8.62
C ASP A 139 13.45 11.11 9.14
N ARG A 140 13.07 10.08 8.37
CA ARG A 140 11.95 9.16 8.74
C ARG A 140 12.11 8.52 10.11
N TRP A 141 13.34 8.28 10.54
CA TRP A 141 13.62 7.71 11.85
C TRP A 141 13.33 8.72 12.98
N LEU A 142 13.63 10.03 12.78
CA LEU A 142 13.26 11.11 13.68
C LEU A 142 11.75 11.31 13.75
N LYS A 143 11.08 11.34 12.59
CA LYS A 143 9.62 11.38 12.49
C LYS A 143 8.97 10.30 13.35
N HIS A 144 9.43 9.06 13.21
CA HIS A 144 8.92 7.92 13.99
C HIS A 144 9.16 8.11 15.49
N HIS A 145 10.37 8.49 15.87
CA HIS A 145 10.75 8.72 17.25
C HIS A 145 9.85 9.78 17.93
N PHE A 146 9.64 10.92 17.27
CA PHE A 146 8.80 11.98 17.82
C PHE A 146 7.31 11.64 17.87
N PHE A 147 6.80 10.81 16.97
CA PHE A 147 5.44 10.27 17.14
C PHE A 147 5.31 9.33 18.34
N GLN A 148 6.36 8.55 18.67
CA GLN A 148 6.36 7.74 19.89
C GLN A 148 6.34 8.62 21.17
N LEU A 149 7.14 9.70 21.20
CA LEU A 149 7.12 10.65 22.31
C LEU A 149 5.76 11.38 22.40
N ALA A 150 5.18 11.75 21.27
CA ALA A 150 3.84 12.34 21.23
C ALA A 150 2.78 11.37 21.81
N LEU A 151 2.81 10.08 21.44
CA LEU A 151 1.90 9.09 22.03
C LEU A 151 2.11 8.96 23.54
N HIS A 152 3.37 8.97 24.00
CA HIS A 152 3.65 8.91 25.44
C HIS A 152 3.06 10.11 26.20
N SER A 153 3.20 11.32 25.67
CA SER A 153 2.60 12.53 26.24
C SER A 153 1.07 12.51 26.17
N ALA A 154 0.50 12.05 25.06
CA ALA A 154 -0.94 11.93 24.87
C ALA A 154 -1.61 10.99 25.88
N ARG A 155 -0.96 9.85 26.18
CA ARG A 155 -1.46 8.90 27.20
C ARG A 155 -1.56 9.48 28.61
N LYS A 156 -0.70 10.45 28.93
CA LYS A 156 -0.73 11.16 30.21
C LYS A 156 -1.79 12.25 30.26
N PHE A 157 -2.20 12.77 29.11
CA PHE A 157 -3.21 13.82 28.98
C PHE A 157 -4.63 13.25 29.00
N LYS A 158 -5.38 13.52 30.08
CA LYS A 158 -6.74 12.94 30.30
C LYS A 158 -7.89 13.91 30.00
N MET A 159 -7.59 15.17 29.73
CA MET A 159 -8.61 16.23 29.62
C MET A 159 -9.47 16.17 28.34
N ASP A 160 -8.98 15.52 27.28
CA ASP A 160 -9.66 15.42 25.98
C ASP A 160 -10.32 14.05 25.73
N SER A 161 -10.50 13.27 26.78
CA SER A 161 -11.09 11.93 26.72
C SER A 161 -10.36 10.96 25.78
N GLY A 162 -9.08 11.21 25.49
CA GLY A 162 -8.22 10.36 24.66
C GLY A 162 -8.15 10.74 23.18
N LYS A 163 -8.62 11.94 22.80
CA LYS A 163 -8.55 12.39 21.39
C LYS A 163 -7.12 12.43 20.86
N ARG A 164 -6.18 13.06 21.62
CA ARG A 164 -4.77 13.12 21.22
C ARG A 164 -4.11 11.75 21.18
N GLU A 165 -4.50 10.83 22.09
CA GLU A 165 -4.00 9.45 22.06
C GLU A 165 -4.48 8.74 20.78
N ALA A 166 -5.72 8.95 20.37
CA ALA A 166 -6.25 8.42 19.12
C ALA A 166 -5.48 8.96 17.91
N GLU A 167 -5.28 10.27 17.81
CA GLU A 167 -4.51 10.92 16.73
C GLU A 167 -3.05 10.44 16.69
N ALA A 168 -2.40 10.26 17.84
CA ALA A 168 -1.04 9.74 17.91
C ALA A 168 -0.94 8.29 17.43
N ASN A 169 -1.91 7.43 17.78
CA ASN A 169 -1.99 6.07 17.26
C ASN A 169 -2.21 6.05 15.74
N LEU A 170 -3.06 6.92 15.20
CA LEU A 170 -3.23 7.06 13.76
C LEU A 170 -1.90 7.36 13.06
N HIS A 171 -1.14 8.35 13.56
CA HIS A 171 0.13 8.72 12.96
C HIS A 171 1.19 7.62 13.05
N LEU A 172 1.28 6.92 14.19
CA LEU A 172 2.19 5.77 14.34
C LEU A 172 1.80 4.61 13.43
N GLY A 173 0.51 4.28 13.34
CA GLY A 173 0.02 3.28 12.41
C GLY A 173 0.42 3.57 10.98
N GLN A 174 0.31 4.84 10.54
CA GLN A 174 0.74 5.27 9.21
C GLN A 174 2.26 5.12 9.01
N VAL A 175 3.07 5.48 10.00
CA VAL A 175 4.53 5.32 9.92
C VAL A 175 4.93 3.83 9.84
N TYR A 176 4.29 2.96 10.61
CA TYR A 176 4.54 1.52 10.54
C TYR A 176 4.07 0.92 9.21
N LEU A 177 2.96 1.41 8.66
CA LEU A 177 2.48 1.03 7.34
C LEU A 177 3.47 1.44 6.24
N GLU A 178 4.02 2.67 6.29
CA GLU A 178 5.07 3.15 5.38
C GLU A 178 6.35 2.29 5.45
N LYS A 179 6.66 1.74 6.63
CA LYS A 179 7.79 0.81 6.84
C LYS A 179 7.50 -0.63 6.44
N GLY A 180 6.26 -0.96 6.06
CA GLY A 180 5.85 -2.33 5.75
C GLY A 180 5.69 -3.24 6.98
N GLN A 181 5.70 -2.68 8.19
CA GLN A 181 5.51 -3.40 9.46
C GLN A 181 4.00 -3.50 9.77
N LEU A 182 3.32 -4.38 9.03
CA LEU A 182 1.86 -4.43 8.99
C LEU A 182 1.23 -4.81 10.34
N GLU A 183 1.87 -5.68 11.12
CA GLU A 183 1.38 -6.12 12.43
C GLU A 183 1.37 -4.97 13.44
N LEU A 184 2.44 -4.18 13.50
CA LEU A 184 2.52 -3.00 14.35
C LEU A 184 1.55 -1.91 13.89
N ALA A 185 1.39 -1.74 12.58
CA ALA A 185 0.39 -0.83 12.03
C ALA A 185 -1.02 -1.24 12.44
N GLN A 186 -1.34 -2.54 12.41
CA GLN A 186 -2.61 -3.10 12.87
C GLN A 186 -2.86 -2.74 14.35
N GLU A 187 -1.91 -3.01 15.24
CA GLU A 187 -2.05 -2.73 16.68
C GLU A 187 -2.40 -1.25 16.94
N HIS A 188 -1.72 -0.34 16.28
CA HIS A 188 -1.96 1.10 16.42
C HIS A 188 -3.30 1.54 15.82
N PHE A 189 -3.70 0.99 14.67
CA PHE A 189 -5.00 1.31 14.09
C PHE A 189 -6.17 0.67 14.85
N GLU A 190 -6.00 -0.53 15.43
CA GLU A 190 -6.99 -1.11 16.35
C GLU A 190 -7.15 -0.24 17.61
N ALA A 191 -6.04 0.27 18.18
CA ALA A 191 -6.11 1.22 19.29
C ALA A 191 -6.83 2.53 18.88
N PHE A 192 -6.56 3.05 17.69
CA PHE A 192 -7.23 4.22 17.14
C PHE A 192 -8.74 3.98 16.98
N TYR A 193 -9.13 2.85 16.42
CA TYR A 193 -10.54 2.46 16.26
C TYR A 193 -11.26 2.38 17.61
N HIS A 194 -10.69 1.68 18.59
CA HIS A 194 -11.31 1.55 19.93
C HIS A 194 -11.46 2.89 20.64
N LEU A 195 -10.51 3.80 20.51
CA LEU A 195 -10.60 5.14 21.12
C LEU A 195 -11.65 6.03 20.43
N THR A 196 -11.89 5.83 19.15
CA THR A 196 -12.83 6.65 18.36
C THR A 196 -14.26 6.09 18.35
N MET A 197 -14.44 4.83 18.78
CA MET A 197 -15.74 4.18 18.82
C MET A 197 -16.74 4.98 19.68
N GLY A 198 -17.88 5.32 19.09
CA GLY A 198 -18.93 6.11 19.78
C GLY A 198 -18.57 7.58 20.02
N ARG A 199 -17.49 8.10 19.41
CA ARG A 199 -17.08 9.50 19.52
C ARG A 199 -17.38 10.26 18.22
N SER A 200 -17.80 11.51 18.36
CA SER A 200 -18.06 12.42 17.24
C SER A 200 -16.85 13.30 16.88
N TRP A 201 -15.63 12.83 17.13
CA TRP A 201 -14.42 13.59 16.83
C TRP A 201 -14.19 13.70 15.34
N GLN A 202 -13.86 14.92 14.92
CA GLN A 202 -13.54 15.23 13.54
C GLN A 202 -12.11 15.75 13.43
N ASP A 203 -11.50 15.51 12.29
CA ASP A 203 -10.24 16.13 11.91
C ASP A 203 -10.43 17.58 11.41
N THR A 204 -9.34 18.24 11.02
CA THR A 204 -9.37 19.61 10.50
C THR A 204 -10.15 19.77 9.19
N SER A 205 -10.42 18.67 8.48
CA SER A 205 -11.22 18.63 7.24
C SER A 205 -12.70 18.37 7.49
N GLY A 206 -13.12 18.15 8.76
CA GLY A 206 -14.47 17.80 9.13
C GLY A 206 -14.79 16.31 9.00
N ARG A 207 -13.82 15.46 8.71
CA ARG A 207 -13.99 14.02 8.57
C ARG A 207 -13.96 13.34 9.94
N MET A 208 -14.90 12.44 10.17
CA MET A 208 -14.96 11.71 11.45
C MET A 208 -13.76 10.75 11.61
N HIS A 209 -13.10 10.83 12.77
CA HIS A 209 -11.98 9.95 13.10
C HIS A 209 -12.35 8.46 13.09
N HIS A 210 -13.59 8.15 13.50
CA HIS A 210 -14.07 6.76 13.48
C HIS A 210 -14.13 6.19 12.07
N LEU A 211 -14.69 6.92 11.10
CA LEU A 211 -14.72 6.47 9.70
C LEU A 211 -13.31 6.29 9.14
N ARG A 212 -12.40 7.20 9.47
CA ARG A 212 -10.99 7.09 9.09
C ARG A 212 -10.32 5.85 9.71
N SER A 213 -10.66 5.51 10.96
CA SER A 213 -10.11 4.30 11.59
C SER A 213 -10.55 3.02 10.89
N CYS A 214 -11.81 2.95 10.45
CA CYS A 214 -12.32 1.83 9.67
C CYS A 214 -11.58 1.68 8.34
N GLU A 215 -11.31 2.78 7.64
CA GLU A 215 -10.60 2.76 6.36
C GLU A 215 -9.14 2.31 6.51
N GLU A 216 -8.42 2.83 7.51
CA GLU A 216 -7.02 2.43 7.75
C GLU A 216 -6.94 0.95 8.18
N LEU A 217 -7.88 0.47 9.02
CA LEU A 217 -7.97 -0.94 9.38
C LEU A 217 -8.30 -1.83 8.18
N GLN A 218 -9.29 -1.45 7.37
CA GLN A 218 -9.64 -2.17 6.15
C GLN A 218 -8.40 -2.32 5.25
N ARG A 219 -7.65 -1.25 5.09
CA ARG A 219 -6.41 -1.24 4.27
C ARG A 219 -5.36 -2.21 4.83
N VAL A 220 -5.08 -2.15 6.12
CA VAL A 220 -4.06 -3.01 6.75
C VAL A 220 -4.47 -4.48 6.74
N TYR A 221 -5.73 -4.81 7.07
CA TYR A 221 -6.21 -6.17 7.00
C TYR A 221 -6.15 -6.75 5.59
N THR A 222 -6.44 -5.92 4.57
CA THR A 222 -6.31 -6.34 3.16
C THR A 222 -4.84 -6.64 2.81
N LEU A 223 -3.88 -5.81 3.24
CA LEU A 223 -2.46 -6.04 2.98
C LEU A 223 -1.93 -7.28 3.72
N LEU A 224 -2.33 -7.48 4.97
CA LEU A 224 -2.00 -8.69 5.75
C LEU A 224 -2.54 -9.94 5.07
N ALA A 225 -3.79 -9.89 4.61
CA ALA A 225 -4.39 -11.00 3.89
C ALA A 225 -3.69 -11.30 2.57
N GLN A 226 -3.28 -10.28 1.82
CA GLN A 226 -2.52 -10.46 0.57
C GLN A 226 -1.19 -11.19 0.83
N ARG A 227 -0.48 -10.84 1.90
CA ARG A 227 0.74 -11.54 2.30
C ARG A 227 0.45 -13.00 2.67
N LEU A 228 -0.59 -13.25 3.47
CA LEU A 228 -1.00 -14.61 3.85
C LEU A 228 -1.43 -15.45 2.65
N LEU A 229 -2.07 -14.83 1.64
CA LEU A 229 -2.41 -15.52 0.38
C LEU A 229 -1.16 -15.89 -0.43
N GLN A 230 -0.13 -15.03 -0.46
CA GLN A 230 1.15 -15.35 -1.10
C GLN A 230 1.84 -16.53 -0.41
N ASP A 231 1.73 -16.60 0.92
CA ASP A 231 2.27 -17.67 1.75
C ASP A 231 1.34 -18.92 1.78
N GLN A 232 0.25 -18.92 1.02
CA GLN A 232 -0.76 -20.00 0.94
C GLN A 232 -1.51 -20.31 2.25
N HIS A 233 -1.50 -19.38 3.20
CA HIS A 233 -2.24 -19.47 4.46
C HIS A 233 -3.70 -18.98 4.27
N TYR A 234 -4.47 -19.70 3.46
CA TYR A 234 -5.81 -19.26 3.05
C TYR A 234 -6.80 -19.04 4.19
N ALA A 235 -6.79 -19.89 5.21
CA ALA A 235 -7.72 -19.78 6.34
C ALA A 235 -7.51 -18.49 7.14
N ASP A 236 -6.26 -18.10 7.38
CA ASP A 236 -5.95 -16.87 8.10
C ASP A 236 -6.15 -15.64 7.21
N ALA A 237 -5.86 -15.75 5.92
CA ALA A 237 -6.19 -14.71 4.95
C ALA A 237 -7.70 -14.40 4.90
N ILE A 238 -8.56 -15.43 4.88
CA ILE A 238 -10.01 -15.25 4.93
C ILE A 238 -10.45 -14.55 6.22
N LYS A 239 -9.86 -14.88 7.38
CA LYS A 239 -10.15 -14.19 8.64
C LYS A 239 -9.81 -12.69 8.56
N MET A 240 -8.64 -12.36 7.98
CA MET A 240 -8.25 -10.95 7.81
C MET A 240 -9.15 -10.22 6.82
N LEU A 241 -9.50 -10.85 5.69
CA LEU A 241 -10.42 -10.27 4.71
C LEU A 241 -11.84 -10.10 5.26
N THR A 242 -12.29 -11.00 6.13
CA THR A 242 -13.58 -10.85 6.81
C THR A 242 -13.58 -9.61 7.70
N LYS A 243 -12.52 -9.41 8.50
CA LYS A 243 -12.35 -8.17 9.27
C LYS A 243 -12.31 -6.94 8.36
N ALA A 244 -11.57 -7.00 7.24
CA ALA A 244 -11.50 -5.91 6.27
C ALA A 244 -12.89 -5.56 5.71
N TYR A 245 -13.70 -6.58 5.39
CA TYR A 245 -15.07 -6.40 4.91
C TYR A 245 -15.98 -5.76 5.96
N GLU A 246 -15.89 -6.19 7.22
CA GLU A 246 -16.64 -5.59 8.33
C GLU A 246 -16.29 -4.11 8.51
N MET A 247 -15.01 -3.75 8.47
CA MET A 247 -14.55 -2.37 8.55
C MET A 247 -15.03 -1.53 7.35
N ALA A 248 -14.96 -2.07 6.14
CA ALA A 248 -15.47 -1.40 4.94
C ALA A 248 -16.97 -1.14 5.03
N LYS A 249 -17.74 -2.09 5.54
CA LYS A 249 -19.18 -1.93 5.76
C LYS A 249 -19.49 -0.88 6.83
N GLU A 250 -18.73 -0.85 7.92
CA GLU A 250 -18.91 0.12 9.01
C GLU A 250 -18.53 1.54 8.59
N SER A 251 -17.54 1.69 7.69
CA SER A 251 -17.16 2.99 7.13
C SER A 251 -18.28 3.62 6.28
N GLY A 252 -19.23 2.82 5.80
CA GLY A 252 -20.30 3.24 4.90
C GLY A 252 -19.86 3.53 3.47
N ASP A 253 -18.58 3.34 3.15
CA ASP A 253 -18.08 3.45 1.78
C ASP A 253 -18.43 2.20 0.96
N ARG A 254 -19.46 2.32 0.12
CA ARG A 254 -19.94 1.23 -0.74
C ARG A 254 -18.88 0.74 -1.71
N GLY A 255 -17.99 1.62 -2.17
CA GLY A 255 -16.88 1.23 -3.05
C GLY A 255 -15.91 0.27 -2.37
N SER A 256 -15.47 0.63 -1.17
CA SER A 256 -14.59 -0.20 -0.34
C SER A 256 -15.27 -1.50 0.11
N GLU A 257 -16.58 -1.46 0.43
CA GLU A 257 -17.37 -2.66 0.75
C GLU A 257 -17.39 -3.64 -0.43
N GLY A 258 -17.66 -3.13 -1.64
CA GLY A 258 -17.65 -3.95 -2.87
C GLY A 258 -16.27 -4.56 -3.15
N GLU A 259 -15.19 -3.79 -3.01
CA GLU A 259 -13.84 -4.29 -3.22
C GLU A 259 -13.45 -5.36 -2.18
N ALA A 260 -13.78 -5.16 -0.91
CA ALA A 260 -13.53 -6.14 0.15
C ALA A 260 -14.31 -7.45 -0.08
N ALA A 261 -15.58 -7.34 -0.53
CA ALA A 261 -16.36 -8.51 -0.95
C ALA A 261 -15.70 -9.26 -2.12
N TYR A 262 -15.19 -8.55 -3.13
CA TYR A 262 -14.47 -9.15 -4.24
C TYR A 262 -13.22 -9.91 -3.78
N GLN A 263 -12.41 -9.33 -2.90
CA GLN A 263 -11.22 -9.98 -2.35
C GLN A 263 -11.57 -11.25 -1.54
N LEU A 264 -12.65 -11.20 -0.75
CA LEU A 264 -13.17 -12.39 -0.07
C LEU A 264 -13.60 -13.48 -1.05
N GLY A 265 -14.30 -13.10 -2.12
CA GLY A 265 -14.69 -14.02 -3.17
C GLY A 265 -13.49 -14.73 -3.80
N LEU A 266 -12.41 -14.00 -4.10
CA LEU A 266 -11.17 -14.56 -4.65
C LEU A 266 -10.49 -15.52 -3.65
N ALA A 267 -10.46 -15.17 -2.36
CA ALA A 267 -9.89 -16.03 -1.34
C ALA A 267 -10.66 -17.35 -1.19
N TYR A 268 -12.01 -17.31 -1.16
CA TYR A 268 -12.85 -18.52 -1.15
C TYR A 268 -12.71 -19.34 -2.43
N GLN A 269 -12.58 -18.69 -3.58
CA GLN A 269 -12.32 -19.38 -4.85
C GLN A 269 -11.00 -20.15 -4.81
N SER A 270 -9.95 -19.55 -4.21
CA SER A 270 -8.64 -20.21 -4.06
C SER A 270 -8.67 -21.42 -3.11
N THR A 271 -9.61 -21.47 -2.15
CA THR A 271 -9.82 -22.63 -1.27
C THR A 271 -10.74 -23.71 -1.91
N GLY A 272 -11.32 -23.43 -3.07
CA GLY A 272 -12.26 -24.34 -3.74
C GLY A 272 -13.72 -24.19 -3.31
N ASP A 273 -14.05 -23.30 -2.36
CA ASP A 273 -15.44 -23.02 -1.97
C ASP A 273 -16.11 -22.07 -2.98
N GLN A 274 -16.48 -22.61 -4.14
CA GLN A 274 -17.11 -21.86 -5.22
C GLN A 274 -18.46 -21.27 -4.83
N LYS A 275 -19.20 -21.96 -3.95
CA LYS A 275 -20.52 -21.49 -3.51
C LYS A 275 -20.44 -20.19 -2.72
N THR A 276 -19.53 -20.15 -1.76
CA THR A 276 -19.30 -18.93 -0.95
C THR A 276 -18.65 -17.84 -1.79
N ALA A 277 -17.69 -18.18 -2.66
CA ALA A 277 -17.07 -17.23 -3.58
C ALA A 277 -18.12 -16.54 -4.47
N LYS A 278 -19.03 -17.28 -5.09
CA LYS A 278 -20.11 -16.74 -5.92
C LYS A 278 -21.01 -15.77 -5.14
N LYS A 279 -21.32 -16.06 -3.87
CA LYS A 279 -22.12 -15.15 -3.02
C LYS A 279 -21.44 -13.79 -2.89
N PHE A 280 -20.14 -13.76 -2.59
CA PHE A 280 -19.40 -12.50 -2.44
C PHE A 280 -19.21 -11.77 -3.77
N PHE A 281 -18.98 -12.50 -4.88
CA PHE A 281 -18.95 -11.89 -6.21
C PHE A 281 -20.32 -11.28 -6.62
N SER A 282 -21.43 -11.92 -6.25
CA SER A 282 -22.76 -11.36 -6.49
C SER A 282 -23.01 -10.09 -5.69
N MET A 283 -22.52 -10.01 -4.44
CA MET A 283 -22.57 -8.78 -3.65
C MET A 283 -21.72 -7.66 -4.30
N HIS A 284 -20.51 -8.00 -4.76
CA HIS A 284 -19.68 -7.05 -5.49
C HIS A 284 -20.35 -6.56 -6.78
N LEU A 285 -21.01 -7.46 -7.51
CA LEU A 285 -21.77 -7.13 -8.73
C LEU A 285 -22.92 -6.14 -8.41
N GLU A 286 -23.70 -6.39 -7.37
CA GLU A 286 -24.81 -5.53 -6.95
C GLU A 286 -24.31 -4.13 -6.59
N ILE A 287 -23.24 -4.06 -5.79
CA ILE A 287 -22.63 -2.78 -5.39
C ILE A 287 -22.06 -2.04 -6.62
N SER A 288 -21.37 -2.75 -7.50
CA SER A 288 -20.79 -2.16 -8.72
C SER A 288 -21.86 -1.65 -9.68
N THR A 289 -23.01 -2.31 -9.72
CA THR A 289 -24.17 -1.87 -10.50
C THR A 289 -24.76 -0.59 -9.94
N THR A 290 -24.92 -0.50 -8.60
CA THR A 290 -25.45 0.72 -7.94
C THR A 290 -24.52 1.92 -8.06
N LEU A 291 -23.20 1.68 -8.15
CA LEU A 291 -22.18 2.73 -8.31
C LEU A 291 -21.88 3.05 -9.79
N GLU A 292 -22.52 2.37 -10.73
CA GLU A 292 -22.27 2.50 -12.17
C GLU A 292 -20.77 2.35 -12.54
N ASN A 293 -20.03 1.59 -11.73
CA ASN A 293 -18.59 1.38 -11.93
C ASN A 293 -18.37 0.20 -12.88
N THR A 294 -18.19 0.50 -14.14
CA THR A 294 -18.09 -0.47 -15.24
C THR A 294 -16.83 -1.36 -15.15
N ASP A 295 -15.71 -0.86 -14.62
CA ASP A 295 -14.50 -1.68 -14.41
C ASP A 295 -14.72 -2.73 -13.30
N SER A 296 -15.39 -2.34 -12.23
CA SER A 296 -15.78 -3.27 -11.15
C SER A 296 -16.84 -4.28 -11.63
N LEU A 297 -17.81 -3.84 -12.43
CA LEU A 297 -18.77 -4.73 -13.09
C LEU A 297 -18.06 -5.79 -13.91
N GLY A 298 -17.08 -5.40 -14.73
CA GLY A 298 -16.29 -6.33 -15.54
C GLY A 298 -15.57 -7.39 -14.71
N ARG A 299 -14.97 -6.98 -13.60
CA ARG A 299 -14.31 -7.92 -12.68
C ARG A 299 -15.29 -8.88 -12.02
N ALA A 300 -16.47 -8.40 -11.64
CA ALA A 300 -17.52 -9.24 -11.05
C ALA A 300 -18.03 -10.30 -12.02
N TYR A 301 -18.37 -9.91 -13.24
CA TYR A 301 -18.84 -10.83 -14.27
C TYR A 301 -17.80 -11.90 -14.61
N GLU A 302 -16.54 -11.51 -14.78
CA GLU A 302 -15.44 -12.44 -15.03
C GLU A 302 -15.27 -13.45 -13.87
N ALA A 303 -15.29 -12.98 -12.63
CA ALA A 303 -15.11 -13.83 -11.45
C ALA A 303 -16.27 -14.82 -11.28
N ILE A 304 -17.53 -14.38 -11.50
CA ILE A 304 -18.71 -15.25 -11.47
C ILE A 304 -18.64 -16.29 -12.58
N ALA A 305 -18.27 -15.88 -13.80
CA ALA A 305 -18.16 -16.79 -14.93
C ALA A 305 -17.10 -17.87 -14.71
N LYS A 306 -15.91 -17.51 -14.16
CA LYS A 306 -14.87 -18.47 -13.78
C LYS A 306 -15.33 -19.44 -12.69
N SER A 307 -16.11 -18.95 -11.73
CA SER A 307 -16.68 -19.80 -10.67
C SER A 307 -17.68 -20.81 -11.25
N LEU A 308 -18.53 -20.37 -12.18
CA LEU A 308 -19.50 -21.24 -12.89
C LEU A 308 -18.77 -22.22 -13.82
N GLU A 309 -17.71 -21.81 -14.51
CA GLU A 309 -16.88 -22.71 -15.34
C GLU A 309 -16.28 -23.83 -14.49
N SER A 310 -15.75 -23.51 -13.30
CA SER A 310 -15.19 -24.51 -12.38
C SER A 310 -16.23 -25.47 -11.82
N GLU A 311 -17.53 -25.05 -11.77
CA GLU A 311 -18.68 -25.91 -11.45
C GLU A 311 -19.20 -26.74 -12.67
N GLY A 312 -18.62 -26.51 -13.86
CA GLY A 312 -19.06 -27.14 -15.10
C GLY A 312 -20.35 -26.56 -15.72
N LYS A 313 -20.81 -25.40 -15.21
CA LYS A 313 -22.02 -24.71 -15.67
C LYS A 313 -21.71 -23.72 -16.79
N LEU A 314 -21.27 -24.23 -17.93
CA LEU A 314 -20.76 -23.38 -19.02
C LEU A 314 -21.84 -22.46 -19.62
N THR A 315 -23.09 -22.93 -19.73
CA THR A 315 -24.20 -22.12 -20.27
C THR A 315 -24.52 -20.92 -19.41
N GLU A 316 -24.59 -21.10 -18.08
CA GLU A 316 -24.79 -19.98 -17.18
C GLU A 316 -23.60 -19.00 -17.24
N ALA A 317 -22.37 -19.51 -17.34
CA ALA A 317 -21.16 -18.67 -17.44
C ALA A 317 -21.16 -17.79 -18.70
N THR A 318 -21.57 -18.36 -19.87
CA THR A 318 -21.68 -17.58 -21.10
C THR A 318 -22.77 -16.52 -21.02
N GLU A 319 -23.93 -16.79 -20.44
CA GLU A 319 -24.98 -15.79 -20.23
C GLU A 319 -24.51 -14.56 -19.40
N TYR A 320 -23.73 -14.81 -18.35
CA TYR A 320 -23.17 -13.71 -17.56
C TYR A 320 -22.17 -12.84 -18.34
N LEU A 321 -21.34 -13.46 -19.19
CA LEU A 321 -20.38 -12.75 -20.01
C LEU A 321 -21.00 -12.02 -21.20
N GLU A 322 -22.08 -12.58 -21.77
CA GLU A 322 -22.89 -11.92 -22.83
C GLU A 322 -23.52 -10.64 -22.29
N LYS A 323 -24.09 -10.66 -21.06
CA LYS A 323 -24.58 -9.45 -20.37
C LYS A 323 -23.47 -8.44 -20.15
N PHE A 324 -22.28 -8.89 -19.79
CA PHE A 324 -21.13 -7.99 -19.63
C PHE A 324 -20.71 -7.36 -20.96
N ALA A 325 -20.69 -8.14 -22.05
CA ALA A 325 -20.41 -7.62 -23.39
C ALA A 325 -21.45 -6.57 -23.82
N GLU A 326 -22.76 -6.86 -23.59
CA GLU A 326 -23.85 -5.92 -23.89
C GLU A 326 -23.71 -4.61 -23.12
N ILE A 327 -23.46 -4.67 -21.81
CA ILE A 327 -23.23 -3.46 -20.97
C ILE A 327 -22.02 -2.68 -21.46
N SER A 328 -20.93 -3.36 -21.79
CA SER A 328 -19.70 -2.74 -22.27
C SER A 328 -19.89 -2.08 -23.64
N LEU A 329 -20.67 -2.68 -24.52
CA LEU A 329 -21.02 -2.12 -25.83
C LEU A 329 -21.88 -0.87 -25.68
N ASN A 330 -22.93 -0.92 -24.83
CA ASN A 330 -23.84 0.19 -24.59
C ASN A 330 -23.12 1.40 -23.95
N SER A 331 -22.14 1.15 -23.08
CA SER A 331 -21.31 2.18 -22.43
C SER A 331 -20.10 2.62 -23.27
N LYS A 332 -19.93 2.07 -24.49
CA LYS A 332 -18.79 2.37 -25.39
C LYS A 332 -17.43 2.19 -24.75
N GLN A 333 -17.29 1.12 -23.96
CA GLN A 333 -16.06 0.79 -23.26
C GLN A 333 -15.32 -0.34 -23.96
N ASP A 334 -14.58 -0.05 -25.00
CA ASP A 334 -13.86 -1.02 -25.83
C ASP A 334 -12.93 -1.93 -25.01
N ARG A 335 -12.31 -1.41 -23.94
CA ARG A 335 -11.44 -2.21 -23.06
C ARG A 335 -12.19 -3.33 -22.34
N ASN A 336 -13.38 -3.05 -21.84
CA ASN A 336 -14.22 -4.03 -21.15
C ASN A 336 -14.90 -4.96 -22.15
N LEU A 337 -15.25 -4.46 -23.32
CA LEU A 337 -15.81 -5.24 -24.40
C LEU A 337 -14.81 -6.28 -24.94
N GLU A 338 -13.56 -5.88 -25.20
CA GLU A 338 -12.47 -6.80 -25.57
C GLU A 338 -12.30 -7.88 -24.51
N LYS A 339 -12.30 -7.49 -23.23
CA LYS A 339 -12.17 -8.42 -22.11
C LYS A 339 -13.33 -9.42 -22.04
N ALA A 340 -14.56 -8.96 -22.24
CA ALA A 340 -15.75 -9.82 -22.27
C ALA A 340 -15.66 -10.87 -23.39
N TYR A 341 -15.30 -10.45 -24.59
CA TYR A 341 -15.14 -11.36 -25.72
C TYR A 341 -13.98 -12.35 -25.52
N MET A 342 -12.85 -11.91 -24.94
CA MET A 342 -11.76 -12.81 -24.58
C MET A 342 -12.19 -13.87 -23.56
N CYS A 343 -12.99 -13.50 -22.57
CA CYS A 343 -13.50 -14.44 -21.57
C CYS A 343 -14.52 -15.42 -22.20
N LEU A 344 -15.46 -14.94 -23.03
CA LEU A 344 -16.40 -15.77 -23.77
C LEU A 344 -15.67 -16.81 -24.63
N GLY A 345 -14.71 -16.35 -25.43
CA GLY A 345 -13.91 -17.24 -26.25
C GLY A 345 -13.17 -18.31 -25.45
N THR A 346 -12.62 -17.90 -24.26
CA THR A 346 -11.90 -18.84 -23.37
C THR A 346 -12.82 -19.92 -22.82
N ILE A 347 -14.01 -19.55 -22.32
CA ILE A 347 -14.99 -20.52 -21.75
C ILE A 347 -15.53 -21.46 -22.84
N LEU A 348 -15.85 -20.94 -24.00
CA LEU A 348 -16.28 -21.76 -25.11
C LEU A 348 -15.19 -22.73 -25.60
N ASN A 349 -13.94 -22.26 -25.62
CA ASN A 349 -12.79 -23.09 -25.96
C ASN A 349 -12.55 -24.21 -24.93
N SER A 350 -12.67 -23.92 -23.62
CA SER A 350 -12.59 -24.95 -22.57
C SER A 350 -13.75 -25.94 -22.65
N GLY A 351 -14.94 -25.49 -23.08
CA GLY A 351 -16.12 -26.31 -23.37
C GLY A 351 -16.05 -27.05 -24.69
N LYS A 352 -14.94 -27.00 -25.44
CA LYS A 352 -14.74 -27.63 -26.77
C LYS A 352 -15.69 -27.12 -27.86
N GLN A 353 -16.29 -25.95 -27.64
CA GLN A 353 -17.13 -25.26 -28.66
C GLN A 353 -16.25 -24.31 -29.48
N TYR A 354 -15.32 -24.88 -30.24
CA TYR A 354 -14.25 -24.15 -30.91
C TYR A 354 -14.74 -23.12 -31.93
N ASP A 355 -15.82 -23.43 -32.66
CA ASP A 355 -16.39 -22.51 -33.66
C ASP A 355 -16.93 -21.23 -33.01
N GLY A 356 -17.65 -21.37 -31.89
CA GLY A 356 -18.13 -20.25 -31.10
C GLY A 356 -16.97 -19.48 -30.48
N ALA A 357 -15.92 -20.17 -30.01
CA ALA A 357 -14.74 -19.54 -29.48
C ALA A 357 -14.01 -18.67 -30.52
N CYS A 358 -13.89 -19.15 -31.76
CA CYS A 358 -13.30 -18.40 -32.88
C CYS A 358 -13.99 -17.04 -33.06
N VAL A 359 -15.31 -17.04 -33.17
CA VAL A 359 -16.13 -15.84 -33.39
C VAL A 359 -15.86 -14.80 -32.32
N HIS A 360 -15.86 -15.20 -31.03
CA HIS A 360 -15.60 -14.25 -29.93
C HIS A 360 -14.16 -13.78 -29.85
N PHE A 361 -13.18 -14.62 -30.17
CA PHE A 361 -11.79 -14.17 -30.25
C PHE A 361 -11.54 -13.23 -31.44
N GLU A 362 -12.26 -13.40 -32.55
CA GLU A 362 -12.21 -12.43 -33.66
C GLU A 362 -12.79 -11.08 -33.27
N TYR A 363 -13.95 -11.05 -32.58
CA TYR A 363 -14.49 -9.80 -32.03
C TYR A 363 -13.54 -9.15 -31.00
N ALA A 364 -12.89 -9.95 -30.18
CA ALA A 364 -11.87 -9.44 -29.26
C ALA A 364 -10.66 -8.85 -30.01
N TYR A 365 -10.23 -9.50 -31.11
CA TYR A 365 -9.16 -9.01 -31.97
C TYR A 365 -9.53 -7.68 -32.63
N GLU A 366 -10.72 -7.57 -33.24
CA GLU A 366 -11.21 -6.33 -33.83
C GLU A 366 -11.28 -5.18 -32.82
N THR A 367 -11.83 -5.47 -31.63
CA THR A 367 -11.90 -4.49 -30.55
C THR A 367 -10.50 -4.07 -30.05
N ALA A 368 -9.55 -5.02 -29.99
CA ALA A 368 -8.18 -4.75 -29.60
C ALA A 368 -7.43 -3.88 -30.64
N CYS A 369 -7.77 -3.98 -31.93
CA CYS A 369 -7.27 -3.08 -32.98
C CYS A 369 -7.65 -1.62 -32.68
N ASN A 370 -8.90 -1.39 -32.27
CA ASN A 370 -9.39 -0.04 -31.93
C ASN A 370 -8.69 0.55 -30.70
N LEU A 371 -8.28 -0.32 -29.75
CA LEU A 371 -7.58 0.09 -28.52
C LEU A 371 -6.11 0.44 -28.72
N ALA A 372 -5.53 0.21 -29.90
CA ALA A 372 -4.11 0.42 -30.22
C ALA A 372 -3.14 -0.22 -29.21
N SER A 373 -3.53 -1.30 -28.56
CA SER A 373 -2.75 -2.00 -27.54
C SER A 373 -2.12 -3.27 -28.11
N VAL A 374 -0.82 -3.21 -28.43
CA VAL A 374 -0.08 -4.33 -29.01
C VAL A 374 -0.17 -5.63 -28.16
N PRO A 375 0.00 -5.61 -26.82
CA PRO A 375 -0.09 -6.84 -26.02
C PRO A 375 -1.47 -7.50 -26.09
N ARG A 376 -2.57 -6.72 -26.09
CA ARG A 376 -3.94 -7.23 -26.19
C ARG A 376 -4.21 -7.81 -27.57
N LEU A 377 -3.78 -7.10 -28.61
CA LEU A 377 -3.86 -7.52 -29.99
C LEU A 377 -3.19 -8.88 -30.20
N GLN A 378 -1.93 -9.01 -29.75
CA GLN A 378 -1.18 -10.27 -29.86
C GLN A 378 -1.86 -11.42 -29.11
N LYS A 379 -2.39 -11.16 -27.90
CA LYS A 379 -3.11 -12.17 -27.13
C LYS A 379 -4.37 -12.63 -27.86
N ALA A 380 -5.20 -11.73 -28.35
CA ALA A 380 -6.41 -12.04 -29.10
C ALA A 380 -6.08 -12.82 -30.37
N GLN A 381 -5.06 -12.41 -31.11
CA GLN A 381 -4.61 -13.08 -32.33
C GLN A 381 -4.16 -14.53 -32.06
N VAL A 382 -3.38 -14.77 -31.00
CA VAL A 382 -2.93 -16.13 -30.63
C VAL A 382 -4.12 -16.98 -30.23
N CYS A 383 -5.07 -16.46 -29.45
CA CYS A 383 -6.26 -17.20 -29.03
C CYS A 383 -7.16 -17.53 -30.22
N ALA A 384 -7.41 -16.58 -31.12
CA ALA A 384 -8.18 -16.81 -32.35
C ALA A 384 -7.53 -17.87 -33.21
N GLY A 385 -6.24 -17.79 -33.49
CA GLY A 385 -5.52 -18.78 -34.28
C GLY A 385 -5.52 -20.18 -33.63
N SER A 386 -5.40 -20.25 -32.31
CA SER A 386 -5.46 -21.52 -31.58
C SER A 386 -6.86 -22.18 -31.65
N ALA A 387 -7.90 -21.36 -31.41
CA ALA A 387 -9.28 -21.84 -31.49
C ALA A 387 -9.64 -22.32 -32.91
N HIS A 388 -9.20 -21.56 -33.93
CA HIS A 388 -9.41 -21.93 -35.34
C HIS A 388 -8.71 -23.26 -35.71
N ALA A 389 -7.45 -23.43 -35.24
CA ALA A 389 -6.76 -24.71 -35.46
C ALA A 389 -7.47 -25.89 -34.77
N LEU A 390 -8.03 -25.68 -33.56
CA LEU A 390 -8.80 -26.73 -32.85
C LEU A 390 -10.11 -27.04 -33.51
N SER A 391 -10.81 -26.03 -34.02
CA SER A 391 -12.06 -26.19 -34.81
C SER A 391 -11.84 -27.09 -36.05
N MET A 392 -10.74 -26.82 -36.76
CA MET A 392 -10.41 -27.59 -37.97
C MET A 392 -9.87 -28.99 -37.68
N MET A 393 -9.35 -29.24 -36.47
CA MET A 393 -8.62 -30.48 -36.16
C MET A 393 -9.49 -31.73 -36.33
N GLN A 394 -10.78 -31.67 -35.99
CA GLN A 394 -11.69 -32.83 -36.14
C GLN A 394 -11.92 -33.18 -37.60
N ALA A 395 -12.20 -32.19 -38.45
CA ALA A 395 -12.39 -32.38 -39.88
C ALA A 395 -11.08 -32.86 -40.54
N TYR A 396 -9.94 -32.27 -40.15
CA TYR A 396 -8.63 -32.71 -40.65
C TYR A 396 -8.31 -34.16 -40.25
N HIS A 397 -8.57 -34.54 -38.99
CA HIS A 397 -8.38 -35.89 -38.52
C HIS A 397 -9.26 -36.90 -39.26
N ALA A 398 -10.55 -36.55 -39.50
CA ALA A 398 -11.44 -37.39 -40.27
C ALA A 398 -10.94 -37.66 -41.71
N LEU A 399 -10.35 -36.65 -42.37
CA LEU A 399 -9.76 -36.79 -43.69
C LEU A 399 -8.51 -37.68 -43.70
N ILE A 400 -7.72 -37.68 -42.63
CA ILE A 400 -6.53 -38.52 -42.49
C ILE A 400 -6.92 -39.99 -42.23
N VAL A 401 -7.86 -40.22 -41.31
CA VAL A 401 -8.29 -41.58 -40.93
C VAL A 401 -8.98 -42.31 -42.09
N THR A 402 -9.73 -41.59 -42.90
CA THR A 402 -10.42 -42.16 -44.08
C THR A 402 -9.56 -42.04 -45.34
N LEU A 403 -8.33 -42.57 -45.30
CA LEU A 403 -7.36 -42.53 -46.38
C LEU A 403 -7.95 -42.94 -47.73
N GLY A 404 -8.25 -41.93 -48.58
CA GLY A 404 -8.70 -42.09 -49.95
C GLY A 404 -8.03 -41.05 -50.84
N ARG A 405 -7.87 -41.35 -52.14
CA ARG A 405 -7.26 -40.43 -53.11
C ARG A 405 -7.90 -39.02 -53.11
N GLN A 406 -9.24 -38.98 -52.93
CA GLN A 406 -10.00 -37.73 -52.88
C GLN A 406 -9.71 -36.94 -51.64
N ASN A 407 -9.56 -37.57 -50.44
CA ASN A 407 -9.27 -36.91 -49.20
C ASN A 407 -7.82 -36.36 -49.17
N MET A 408 -6.92 -37.12 -49.77
CA MET A 408 -5.53 -36.64 -49.96
C MET A 408 -5.48 -35.37 -50.85
N GLN A 409 -6.27 -35.36 -51.94
CA GLN A 409 -6.39 -34.17 -52.79
C GLN A 409 -6.98 -32.96 -52.05
N LYS A 410 -8.00 -33.18 -51.19
CA LYS A 410 -8.57 -32.13 -50.34
C LYS A 410 -7.54 -31.54 -49.39
N ILE A 411 -6.76 -32.40 -48.72
CA ILE A 411 -5.68 -31.94 -47.82
C ILE A 411 -4.59 -31.16 -48.58
N ILE A 412 -4.18 -31.61 -49.76
CA ILE A 412 -3.21 -30.93 -50.62
C ILE A 412 -3.75 -29.56 -51.06
N SER A 413 -4.99 -29.53 -51.55
CA SER A 413 -5.67 -28.32 -51.99
C SER A 413 -5.79 -27.28 -50.87
N TRP A 414 -6.17 -27.73 -49.65
CA TRP A 414 -6.19 -26.85 -48.47
C TRP A 414 -4.79 -26.29 -48.14
N LYS A 415 -3.76 -27.13 -48.15
CA LYS A 415 -2.39 -26.69 -47.88
C LYS A 415 -1.91 -25.68 -48.90
N GLU A 416 -2.27 -25.81 -50.16
CA GLU A 416 -1.87 -24.92 -51.24
C GLU A 416 -2.65 -23.59 -51.23
N ARG A 417 -3.98 -23.65 -51.00
CA ARG A 417 -4.87 -22.50 -51.11
C ARG A 417 -5.08 -21.78 -49.78
N LYS A 418 -4.81 -22.46 -48.65
CA LYS A 418 -5.08 -21.97 -47.29
C LYS A 418 -6.57 -21.54 -47.11
N GLU A 419 -7.48 -22.15 -47.86
CA GLU A 419 -8.91 -21.89 -47.73
C GLU A 419 -9.49 -22.87 -46.72
N ASP A 420 -10.20 -22.36 -45.68
CA ASP A 420 -10.71 -23.13 -44.55
C ASP A 420 -11.97 -24.00 -44.88
N ASN A 421 -12.08 -24.45 -46.10
CA ASN A 421 -13.26 -25.21 -46.61
C ASN A 421 -13.09 -26.74 -46.48
N PHE A 422 -12.94 -27.27 -45.26
CA PHE A 422 -13.13 -28.71 -45.04
C PHE A 422 -14.62 -29.11 -44.98
N SER A 423 -15.56 -28.19 -44.80
CA SER A 423 -16.97 -28.42 -44.55
C SER A 423 -17.85 -28.42 -45.78
N ALA A 424 -17.37 -28.10 -46.95
CA ALA A 424 -18.19 -28.08 -48.14
C ALA A 424 -18.04 -29.36 -48.96
N THR A 425 -18.71 -30.44 -48.54
CA THR A 425 -19.44 -31.40 -49.38
C THR A 425 -19.93 -32.59 -48.54
N SER A 426 -21.13 -32.47 -48.05
CA SER A 426 -21.98 -33.64 -47.86
C SER A 426 -22.61 -33.99 -49.21
#